data_366deba8bf432be14db41552342a8a78
#
_entry.id   366deba8bf432be14db41552342a8a78
#
_cell.length_a   1.000
_cell.length_b   1.000
_cell.length_c   1.000
_cell.angle_alpha   90.00
_cell.angle_beta   90.00
_cell.angle_gamma   90.00
#
_symmetry.space_group_name_H-M   'P 1'
#
loop_
_entity.id
_entity.type
_entity.pdbx_description
1 polymer ?
#
loop_
_entity_poly.entity_id
_entity_poly.type
_entity_poly.pdbx_seq_one_letter_code
_entity_poly.pdbx_strand_id
1 'polypeptide(L)'
;MGTTESNVDHAASGQTVAGDSGELTFTYAQDRFASEGKDWESPVVTNMAASVSADAGNVPAGSITNTGTNNTFTSTTESSLATLLSNQCPFVIKATIFEGNGKNAIRERHTFTGSVLRQLDQASALLNGINESGQYPAIALREALVNALEHRDYTYSGPTLINIFDSRLEIVSLGGLTDGLEINDLLNGVCQPRTPRLAELFADLGLCENCGTGIQRIMDAYAQSAVSPQLRVGPTSVAMVLPIPVS
;
A
#
# COMPACT_ATOMS: atom_id res chain seq x y z
N MET A 1 37.59 -11.23 -23.46
CA MET A 1 36.63 -10.38 -24.19
C MET A 1 35.62 -9.93 -23.15
N GLY A 2 35.79 -8.71 -22.67
CA GLY A 2 34.93 -8.15 -21.65
C GLY A 2 33.76 -7.43 -22.29
N THR A 3 32.56 -7.67 -21.80
CA THR A 3 31.37 -6.88 -22.10
C THR A 3 31.21 -5.86 -20.99
N THR A 4 31.43 -4.60 -21.34
CA THR A 4 31.17 -3.45 -20.49
C THR A 4 29.68 -3.20 -20.42
N GLU A 5 29.07 -3.40 -19.23
CA GLU A 5 27.76 -2.85 -18.91
C GLU A 5 27.91 -1.35 -18.69
N SER A 6 27.23 -0.58 -19.52
CA SER A 6 27.10 0.86 -19.35
C SER A 6 26.04 1.17 -18.29
N ASN A 7 26.51 1.51 -17.10
CA ASN A 7 25.70 2.10 -16.04
C ASN A 7 25.36 3.53 -16.46
N VAL A 8 24.12 3.79 -16.79
CA VAL A 8 23.62 5.16 -17.00
C VAL A 8 23.19 5.70 -15.65
N ASP A 9 24.09 6.40 -14.97
CA ASP A 9 23.78 7.19 -13.79
C ASP A 9 22.87 8.36 -14.18
N HIS A 10 21.58 8.19 -13.99
CA HIS A 10 20.66 9.33 -13.91
C HIS A 10 20.72 9.87 -12.48
N ALA A 11 21.54 10.90 -12.29
CA ALA A 11 21.55 11.69 -11.07
C ALA A 11 20.27 12.53 -11.01
N ALA A 12 19.17 11.94 -10.51
CA ALA A 12 18.01 12.70 -10.08
C ALA A 12 18.37 13.40 -8.76
N SER A 13 18.22 14.73 -8.72
CA SER A 13 18.39 15.54 -7.51
C SER A 13 17.25 15.23 -6.53
N GLY A 14 17.38 14.14 -5.77
CA GLY A 14 16.41 13.73 -4.75
C GLY A 14 16.33 14.75 -3.62
N GLN A 15 15.12 15.17 -3.27
CA GLN A 15 14.89 16.02 -2.10
C GLN A 15 15.05 15.18 -0.82
N THR A 16 15.98 15.56 0.03
CA THR A 16 16.31 14.87 1.28
C THR A 16 15.79 15.66 2.48
N VAL A 17 15.22 14.98 3.44
CA VAL A 17 14.71 15.58 4.68
C VAL A 17 15.24 14.78 5.87
N ALA A 18 15.94 15.45 6.78
CA ALA A 18 16.47 14.85 7.99
C ALA A 18 15.38 14.60 9.04
N GLY A 19 15.22 13.37 9.48
CA GLY A 19 14.36 12.95 10.59
C GLY A 19 15.19 12.25 11.67
N ASP A 20 14.57 11.95 12.82
CA ASP A 20 15.23 11.35 13.99
C ASP A 20 15.84 9.95 13.75
N SER A 21 15.52 9.33 12.60
CA SER A 21 16.03 8.03 12.14
C SER A 21 16.98 8.12 10.92
N GLY A 22 17.44 9.34 10.58
CA GLY A 22 18.24 9.61 9.38
C GLY A 22 17.44 10.32 8.28
N GLU A 23 18.15 10.67 7.21
CA GLU A 23 17.62 11.43 6.09
C GLU A 23 16.65 10.59 5.23
N LEU A 24 15.38 11.03 5.11
CA LEU A 24 14.40 10.36 4.26
C LEU A 24 14.61 10.74 2.79
N THR A 25 14.65 9.76 1.90
CA THR A 25 14.76 9.96 0.45
C THR A 25 13.49 9.48 -0.25
N PHE A 26 13.06 10.18 -1.30
CA PHE A 26 11.79 9.97 -1.99
C PHE A 26 11.96 9.70 -3.48
N THR A 27 13.12 9.26 -3.92
CA THR A 27 13.47 9.12 -5.34
C THR A 27 12.40 8.35 -6.12
N TYR A 28 11.98 7.19 -5.62
CA TYR A 28 10.99 6.38 -6.32
C TYR A 28 9.62 7.06 -6.43
N ALA A 29 9.17 7.70 -5.35
CA ALA A 29 7.89 8.40 -5.37
C ALA A 29 7.93 9.60 -6.34
N GLN A 30 9.01 10.36 -6.36
CA GLN A 30 9.23 11.46 -7.30
C GLN A 30 9.18 10.99 -8.75
N ASP A 31 9.93 9.93 -9.09
CA ASP A 31 9.94 9.35 -10.43
C ASP A 31 8.55 8.85 -10.84
N ARG A 32 7.81 8.24 -9.90
CA ARG A 32 6.44 7.75 -10.13
C ARG A 32 5.48 8.88 -10.46
N PHE A 33 5.52 9.99 -9.70
CA PHE A 33 4.71 11.18 -9.98
C PHE A 33 5.06 11.79 -11.35
N ALA A 34 6.34 11.93 -11.63
CA ALA A 34 6.81 12.44 -12.92
C ALA A 34 6.34 11.57 -14.10
N SER A 35 6.34 10.25 -13.94
CA SER A 35 5.87 9.31 -14.98
C SER A 35 4.38 9.43 -15.28
N GLU A 36 3.58 9.89 -14.31
CA GLU A 36 2.15 10.18 -14.48
C GLU A 36 1.88 11.63 -14.92
N GLY A 37 2.93 12.41 -15.16
CA GLY A 37 2.80 13.83 -15.52
C GLY A 37 2.26 14.70 -14.39
N LYS A 38 2.52 14.32 -13.14
CA LYS A 38 2.05 15.00 -11.93
C LYS A 38 3.20 15.66 -11.20
N ASP A 39 2.91 16.80 -10.59
CA ASP A 39 3.87 17.50 -9.76
C ASP A 39 4.07 16.78 -8.44
N TRP A 40 5.34 16.67 -8.01
CA TRP A 40 5.70 16.13 -6.71
C TRP A 40 5.66 17.24 -5.66
N GLU A 41 4.71 17.15 -4.73
CA GLU A 41 4.77 17.94 -3.50
C GLU A 41 5.32 17.09 -2.36
N SER A 42 6.38 17.55 -1.70
CA SER A 42 6.96 16.81 -0.59
C SER A 42 5.92 16.63 0.52
N PRO A 43 5.63 15.39 0.96
CA PRO A 43 4.64 15.15 2.02
C PRO A 43 5.03 15.80 3.35
N VAL A 44 6.30 16.15 3.54
CA VAL A 44 6.79 16.88 4.71
C VAL A 44 6.33 18.33 4.69
N VAL A 45 6.39 19.00 3.52
CA VAL A 45 5.93 20.39 3.37
C VAL A 45 4.43 20.50 3.54
N THR A 46 3.66 19.57 3.00
CA THR A 46 2.20 19.54 3.15
C THR A 46 1.77 19.37 4.61
N ASN A 47 2.49 18.54 5.38
CA ASN A 47 2.23 18.40 6.82
C ASN A 47 2.53 19.67 7.61
N MET A 48 3.55 20.44 7.23
CA MET A 48 3.87 21.74 7.86
C MET A 48 2.81 22.80 7.54
N ALA A 49 2.34 22.88 6.30
CA ALA A 49 1.33 23.85 5.90
C ALA A 49 -0.03 23.59 6.58
N ALA A 50 -0.44 22.33 6.72
CA ALA A 50 -1.68 21.98 7.41
C ALA A 50 -1.66 22.26 8.92
N SER A 51 -0.47 22.25 9.56
CA SER A 51 -0.31 22.56 10.97
C SER A 51 -0.25 24.06 11.28
N VAL A 52 0.13 24.89 10.30
CA VAL A 52 0.22 26.35 10.46
C VAL A 52 -1.14 27.05 10.29
N SER A 53 -2.11 26.43 9.62
CA SER A 53 -3.46 26.96 9.45
C SER A 53 -4.44 26.61 10.58
N ALA A 54 -4.05 25.80 11.56
CA ALA A 54 -4.86 25.53 12.74
C ALA A 54 -4.74 26.70 13.72
N ASP A 55 -5.87 27.37 13.94
CA ASP A 55 -6.05 28.53 14.78
C ASP A 55 -5.40 28.37 16.17
N ALA A 56 -4.73 29.44 16.65
CA ALA A 56 -3.89 29.46 17.85
C ALA A 56 -4.63 29.23 19.18
N GLY A 57 -5.82 28.67 19.17
CA GLY A 57 -6.70 28.54 20.35
C GLY A 57 -6.98 27.12 20.85
N ASN A 58 -6.69 26.07 20.07
CA ASN A 58 -7.01 24.71 20.49
C ASN A 58 -6.01 23.71 19.91
N VAL A 59 -4.95 23.41 20.68
CA VAL A 59 -3.90 22.46 20.28
C VAL A 59 -4.24 21.10 20.88
N PRO A 60 -4.69 20.09 20.07
CA PRO A 60 -4.85 18.73 20.58
C PRO A 60 -3.49 18.11 20.92
N ALA A 61 -3.49 17.14 21.85
CA ALA A 61 -2.29 16.43 22.28
C ALA A 61 -1.61 15.77 21.06
N GLY A 62 -0.45 16.31 20.64
CA GLY A 62 0.26 15.94 19.42
C GLY A 62 0.84 17.15 18.69
N SER A 63 0.98 18.29 19.38
CA SER A 63 1.44 19.54 18.79
C SER A 63 2.91 19.55 18.42
N ILE A 64 3.20 20.16 17.27
CA ILE A 64 4.55 20.48 16.79
C ILE A 64 5.09 21.64 17.63
N THR A 65 6.09 21.41 18.44
CA THR A 65 6.87 22.49 19.07
C THR A 65 8.03 22.87 18.15
N ASN A 66 7.92 24.04 17.53
CA ASN A 66 9.02 24.62 16.76
C ASN A 66 9.94 25.38 17.74
N THR A 67 11.02 24.74 18.18
CA THR A 67 12.11 25.40 18.90
C THR A 67 13.31 25.43 17.98
N GLY A 68 13.44 26.55 17.24
CA GLY A 68 14.59 26.99 16.45
C GLY A 68 15.54 25.91 15.94
N THR A 69 15.59 25.72 14.64
CA THR A 69 16.54 24.94 13.83
C THR A 69 16.45 23.40 13.83
N ASN A 70 15.70 22.74 14.73
CA ASN A 70 15.45 21.30 14.66
C ASN A 70 13.94 21.03 14.79
N ASN A 71 13.27 20.69 13.69
CA ASN A 71 11.89 20.23 13.71
C ASN A 71 11.85 18.77 14.16
N THR A 72 11.56 18.53 15.43
CA THR A 72 11.31 17.18 15.95
C THR A 72 9.85 16.84 15.78
N PHE A 73 9.54 15.91 14.89
CA PHE A 73 8.20 15.34 14.76
C PHE A 73 7.97 14.33 15.88
N THR A 74 7.19 14.69 16.89
CA THR A 74 6.62 13.71 17.81
C THR A 74 5.23 13.30 17.29
N SER A 75 5.20 12.33 16.38
CA SER A 75 3.96 11.65 16.00
C SER A 75 3.77 10.42 16.88
N THR A 76 2.92 10.54 17.88
CA THR A 76 2.36 9.36 18.54
C THR A 76 1.10 8.99 17.76
N THR A 77 1.18 8.04 16.84
CA THR A 77 0.12 7.13 16.38
C THR A 77 -0.12 6.97 14.87
N GLU A 78 0.39 7.82 13.97
CA GLU A 78 0.24 7.55 12.54
C GLU A 78 1.62 7.52 11.89
N SER A 79 1.93 6.41 11.19
CA SER A 79 3.07 6.39 10.29
C SER A 79 2.87 7.53 9.29
N SER A 80 3.73 8.54 9.33
CA SER A 80 3.55 9.72 8.50
C SER A 80 3.56 9.31 7.02
N LEU A 81 2.78 9.97 6.17
CA LEU A 81 2.79 9.75 4.73
C LEU A 81 4.24 9.84 4.18
N ALA A 82 5.06 10.73 4.74
CA ALA A 82 6.47 10.83 4.40
C ALA A 82 7.23 9.51 4.62
N THR A 83 7.02 8.84 5.75
CA THR A 83 7.63 7.53 6.03
C THR A 83 7.18 6.48 5.02
N LEU A 84 5.90 6.43 4.68
CA LEU A 84 5.33 5.46 3.73
C LEU A 84 5.85 5.66 2.31
N LEU A 85 6.10 6.91 1.91
CA LEU A 85 6.59 7.25 0.57
C LEU A 85 8.12 7.26 0.47
N SER A 86 8.84 7.21 1.58
CA SER A 86 10.30 7.20 1.59
C SER A 86 10.88 5.86 1.12
N ASN A 87 12.11 5.90 0.63
CA ASN A 87 12.88 4.68 0.34
C ASN A 87 13.21 3.88 1.60
N GLN A 88 13.13 4.53 2.78
CA GLN A 88 13.36 3.96 4.11
C GLN A 88 12.07 3.44 4.78
N CYS A 89 10.97 3.33 4.04
CA CYS A 89 9.72 2.80 4.58
C CYS A 89 9.96 1.46 5.32
N PRO A 90 9.59 1.36 6.61
CA PRO A 90 9.88 0.18 7.42
C PRO A 90 8.93 -0.98 7.13
N PHE A 91 7.82 -0.73 6.45
CA PHE A 91 6.83 -1.73 6.11
C PHE A 91 7.21 -2.46 4.84
N VAL A 92 6.82 -3.73 4.73
CA VAL A 92 7.17 -4.57 3.59
C VAL A 92 5.97 -5.41 3.14
N ILE A 93 5.97 -5.79 1.87
CA ILE A 93 5.12 -6.85 1.36
C ILE A 93 5.95 -8.12 1.24
N LYS A 94 5.42 -9.24 1.71
CA LYS A 94 6.01 -10.57 1.52
C LYS A 94 5.08 -11.43 0.68
N ALA A 95 5.56 -11.87 -0.47
CA ALA A 95 4.87 -12.83 -1.31
C ALA A 95 5.51 -14.22 -1.16
N THR A 96 4.67 -15.24 -0.99
CA THR A 96 5.09 -16.64 -0.88
C THR A 96 4.29 -17.48 -1.85
N ILE A 97 4.98 -18.19 -2.73
CA ILE A 97 4.41 -19.18 -3.64
C ILE A 97 4.57 -20.54 -2.98
N PHE A 98 3.46 -21.22 -2.74
CA PHE A 98 3.40 -22.54 -2.13
C PHE A 98 3.27 -23.62 -3.21
N GLU A 99 3.66 -24.82 -2.87
CA GLU A 99 3.31 -26.03 -3.63
C GLU A 99 2.01 -26.62 -3.07
N GLY A 100 1.04 -26.83 -3.96
CA GLY A 100 -0.30 -27.29 -3.56
C GLY A 100 -1.13 -26.21 -2.86
N ASN A 101 -2.08 -26.65 -2.06
CA ASN A 101 -3.07 -25.77 -1.39
C ASN A 101 -2.79 -25.53 0.10
N GLY A 102 -1.69 -26.06 0.62
CA GLY A 102 -1.25 -25.91 2.01
C GLY A 102 -0.03 -25.01 2.14
N LYS A 103 0.31 -24.63 3.38
CA LYS A 103 1.49 -23.79 3.69
C LYS A 103 2.74 -24.62 4.02
N ASN A 104 2.73 -25.93 3.78
CA ASN A 104 3.79 -26.83 4.23
C ASN A 104 5.03 -26.83 3.30
N ALA A 105 4.82 -26.64 1.99
CA ALA A 105 5.88 -26.60 1.00
C ALA A 105 5.92 -25.24 0.31
N ILE A 106 7.09 -24.65 0.27
CA ILE A 106 7.30 -23.32 -0.31
C ILE A 106 8.18 -23.48 -1.54
N ARG A 107 7.68 -22.97 -2.68
CA ARG A 107 8.43 -22.92 -3.94
C ARG A 107 9.31 -21.67 -4.00
N GLU A 108 8.75 -20.52 -3.66
CA GLU A 108 9.43 -19.23 -3.83
C GLU A 108 8.98 -18.19 -2.80
N ARG A 109 9.87 -17.24 -2.48
CA ARG A 109 9.58 -16.11 -1.60
C ARG A 109 10.13 -14.83 -2.19
N HIS A 110 9.31 -13.76 -2.11
CA HIS A 110 9.71 -12.40 -2.46
C HIS A 110 9.47 -11.48 -1.27
N THR A 111 10.32 -10.47 -1.14
CA THR A 111 10.13 -9.38 -0.18
C THR A 111 10.30 -8.07 -0.91
N PHE A 112 9.26 -7.25 -0.91
CA PHE A 112 9.26 -5.95 -1.53
C PHE A 112 9.46 -4.88 -0.47
N THR A 113 10.41 -3.97 -0.68
CA THR A 113 10.88 -2.94 0.27
C THR A 113 10.94 -1.57 -0.40
N GLY A 114 11.20 -0.53 0.39
CA GLY A 114 11.19 0.85 -0.06
C GLY A 114 9.80 1.48 0.04
N SER A 115 9.54 2.57 -0.67
CA SER A 115 8.25 3.26 -0.59
C SER A 115 7.07 2.33 -0.88
N VAL A 116 5.90 2.63 -0.30
CA VAL A 116 4.69 1.83 -0.53
C VAL A 116 4.30 1.78 -2.01
N LEU A 117 4.60 2.84 -2.78
CA LEU A 117 4.38 2.87 -4.24
C LEU A 117 5.28 1.86 -4.96
N ARG A 118 6.58 1.81 -4.58
CA ARG A 118 7.51 0.83 -5.14
C ARG A 118 7.07 -0.60 -4.83
N GLN A 119 6.66 -0.85 -3.60
CA GLN A 119 6.18 -2.16 -3.19
C GLN A 119 4.92 -2.57 -3.95
N LEU A 120 3.99 -1.63 -4.17
CA LEU A 120 2.78 -1.85 -4.97
C LEU A 120 3.14 -2.24 -6.41
N ASP A 121 4.03 -1.48 -7.05
CA ASP A 121 4.42 -1.73 -8.44
C ASP A 121 5.16 -3.07 -8.59
N GLN A 122 6.08 -3.41 -7.67
CA GLN A 122 6.80 -4.69 -7.67
C GLN A 122 5.87 -5.88 -7.41
N ALA A 123 4.94 -5.76 -6.45
CA ALA A 123 3.96 -6.79 -6.17
C ALA A 123 2.98 -6.98 -7.35
N SER A 124 2.56 -5.87 -7.96
CA SER A 124 1.73 -5.92 -9.18
C SER A 124 2.43 -6.62 -10.33
N ALA A 125 3.73 -6.35 -10.54
CA ALA A 125 4.53 -7.03 -11.57
C ALA A 125 4.62 -8.54 -11.32
N LEU A 126 4.83 -8.97 -10.06
CA LEU A 126 4.81 -10.39 -9.69
C LEU A 126 3.44 -11.02 -9.98
N LEU A 127 2.35 -10.37 -9.54
CA LEU A 127 0.99 -10.89 -9.75
C LEU A 127 0.63 -10.97 -11.24
N ASN A 128 1.03 -10.00 -12.04
CA ASN A 128 0.83 -10.01 -13.49
C ASN A 128 1.63 -11.16 -14.15
N GLY A 129 2.88 -11.40 -13.74
CA GLY A 129 3.69 -12.52 -14.23
C GLY A 129 3.04 -13.88 -13.91
N ILE A 130 2.54 -14.06 -12.69
CA ILE A 130 1.82 -15.28 -12.30
C ILE A 130 0.51 -15.43 -13.09
N ASN A 131 -0.12 -14.32 -13.46
CA ASN A 131 -1.39 -14.29 -14.17
C ASN A 131 -1.25 -14.19 -15.70
N GLU A 132 -0.09 -14.49 -16.30
CA GLU A 132 0.11 -14.44 -17.76
C GLU A 132 -0.92 -15.30 -18.53
N SER A 133 -1.34 -16.43 -17.94
CA SER A 133 -2.37 -17.31 -18.51
C SER A 133 -3.80 -16.79 -18.31
N GLY A 134 -4.01 -15.67 -17.61
CA GLY A 134 -5.33 -15.11 -17.35
C GLY A 134 -6.16 -15.92 -16.34
N GLN A 135 -5.52 -16.64 -15.43
CA GLN A 135 -6.21 -17.48 -14.43
C GLN A 135 -7.08 -16.68 -13.46
N TYR A 136 -6.71 -15.42 -13.19
CA TYR A 136 -7.47 -14.54 -12.32
C TYR A 136 -7.98 -13.32 -13.10
N PRO A 137 -9.13 -12.75 -12.76
CA PRO A 137 -9.51 -11.45 -13.28
C PRO A 137 -8.48 -10.39 -12.86
N ALA A 138 -7.85 -9.72 -13.83
CA ALA A 138 -6.77 -8.76 -13.56
C ALA A 138 -7.23 -7.61 -12.64
N ILE A 139 -8.48 -7.16 -12.79
CA ILE A 139 -9.07 -6.15 -11.92
C ILE A 139 -9.16 -6.62 -10.47
N ALA A 140 -9.50 -7.88 -10.23
CA ALA A 140 -9.60 -8.42 -8.87
C ALA A 140 -8.23 -8.47 -8.17
N LEU A 141 -7.16 -8.83 -8.89
CA LEU A 141 -5.79 -8.82 -8.37
C LEU A 141 -5.37 -7.39 -7.99
N ARG A 142 -5.62 -6.44 -8.90
CA ARG A 142 -5.27 -5.03 -8.69
C ARG A 142 -6.02 -4.44 -7.50
N GLU A 143 -7.35 -4.54 -7.48
CA GLU A 143 -8.19 -3.99 -6.41
C GLU A 143 -7.85 -4.62 -5.05
N ALA A 144 -7.64 -5.93 -4.99
CA ALA A 144 -7.27 -6.61 -3.74
C ALA A 144 -5.91 -6.13 -3.19
N LEU A 145 -4.92 -5.89 -4.07
CA LEU A 145 -3.60 -5.41 -3.66
C LEU A 145 -3.65 -3.95 -3.21
N VAL A 146 -4.33 -3.08 -3.96
CA VAL A 146 -4.49 -1.66 -3.62
C VAL A 146 -5.21 -1.53 -2.28
N ASN A 147 -6.36 -2.20 -2.11
CA ASN A 147 -7.13 -2.19 -0.87
C ASN A 147 -6.30 -2.68 0.34
N ALA A 148 -5.45 -3.68 0.14
CA ALA A 148 -4.61 -4.21 1.21
C ALA A 148 -3.55 -3.21 1.69
N LEU A 149 -3.13 -2.25 0.87
CA LEU A 149 -2.19 -1.19 1.24
C LEU A 149 -2.91 0.06 1.73
N GLU A 150 -4.00 0.45 1.09
CA GLU A 150 -4.79 1.64 1.43
C GLU A 150 -5.39 1.54 2.84
N HIS A 151 -6.00 0.38 3.15
CA HIS A 151 -6.71 0.14 4.41
C HIS A 151 -5.85 -0.52 5.50
N ARG A 152 -4.56 -0.74 5.22
CA ARG A 152 -3.64 -1.29 6.20
C ARG A 152 -3.56 -0.41 7.43
N ASP A 153 -3.52 -1.04 8.59
CA ASP A 153 -3.13 -0.38 9.83
C ASP A 153 -1.60 -0.37 9.96
N TYR A 154 -1.01 0.79 9.71
CA TYR A 154 0.44 0.99 9.75
C TYR A 154 0.99 1.13 11.18
N THR A 155 0.18 0.98 12.22
CA THR A 155 0.67 0.82 13.61
C THR A 155 1.22 -0.58 13.86
N TYR A 156 0.80 -1.57 13.09
CA TYR A 156 1.36 -2.92 13.13
C TYR A 156 2.63 -3.04 12.29
N SER A 157 3.72 -3.48 12.89
CA SER A 157 5.03 -3.65 12.23
C SER A 157 5.15 -4.86 11.30
N GLY A 158 4.20 -5.81 11.34
CA GLY A 158 4.22 -7.01 10.51
C GLY A 158 4.05 -6.70 9.00
N PRO A 159 4.37 -7.64 8.10
CA PRO A 159 4.24 -7.45 6.66
C PRO A 159 2.79 -7.54 6.16
N THR A 160 2.48 -6.92 5.03
CA THR A 160 1.37 -7.34 4.18
C THR A 160 1.76 -8.65 3.49
N LEU A 161 0.87 -9.64 3.44
CA LEU A 161 1.18 -10.97 2.90
C LEU A 161 0.43 -11.21 1.59
N ILE A 162 1.14 -11.80 0.62
CA ILE A 162 0.56 -12.38 -0.60
C ILE A 162 0.91 -13.86 -0.59
N ASN A 163 -0.09 -14.71 -0.41
CA ASN A 163 0.06 -16.16 -0.42
C ASN A 163 -0.55 -16.72 -1.70
N ILE A 164 0.25 -17.38 -2.51
CA ILE A 164 -0.13 -17.93 -3.81
C ILE A 164 -0.09 -19.46 -3.70
N PHE A 165 -1.24 -20.09 -3.95
CA PHE A 165 -1.44 -21.53 -3.93
C PHE A 165 -1.88 -22.03 -5.30
N ASP A 166 -1.90 -23.34 -5.50
CA ASP A 166 -2.28 -23.91 -6.79
C ASP A 166 -3.73 -23.60 -7.20
N SER A 167 -4.65 -23.34 -6.23
CA SER A 167 -6.08 -23.08 -6.53
C SER A 167 -6.58 -21.70 -6.12
N ARG A 168 -5.77 -20.88 -5.45
CA ARG A 168 -6.19 -19.58 -4.95
C ARG A 168 -5.02 -18.66 -4.62
N LEU A 169 -5.32 -17.40 -4.51
CA LEU A 169 -4.43 -16.36 -4.01
C LEU A 169 -5.06 -15.68 -2.79
N GLU A 170 -4.26 -15.38 -1.77
CA GLU A 170 -4.70 -14.68 -0.56
C GLU A 170 -3.86 -13.42 -0.38
N ILE A 171 -4.49 -12.25 -0.28
CA ILE A 171 -3.82 -10.99 0.11
C ILE A 171 -4.30 -10.64 1.51
N VAL A 172 -3.35 -10.54 2.45
CA VAL A 172 -3.64 -10.32 3.87
C VAL A 172 -3.04 -8.99 4.29
N SER A 173 -3.89 -8.08 4.74
CA SER A 173 -3.51 -6.80 5.33
C SER A 173 -3.65 -6.84 6.84
N LEU A 174 -2.77 -6.15 7.56
CA LEU A 174 -2.86 -5.99 9.01
C LEU A 174 -3.82 -4.85 9.37
N GLY A 175 -4.51 -5.05 10.49
CA GLY A 175 -5.63 -4.24 10.95
C GLY A 175 -6.96 -4.95 10.68
N GLY A 176 -7.85 -4.99 11.68
CA GLY A 176 -9.24 -5.46 11.52
C GLY A 176 -10.08 -4.41 10.77
N LEU A 177 -11.37 -4.42 10.93
CA LEU A 177 -12.22 -3.31 10.50
C LEU A 177 -12.02 -2.11 11.45
N THR A 178 -12.24 -0.91 10.94
CA THR A 178 -12.29 0.29 11.77
C THR A 178 -13.48 0.18 12.72
N ASP A 179 -13.34 0.72 13.93
CA ASP A 179 -14.37 0.63 14.97
C ASP A 179 -15.74 1.06 14.45
N GLY A 180 -16.72 0.20 14.68
CA GLY A 180 -18.10 0.40 14.26
C GLY A 180 -18.44 -0.07 12.85
N LEU A 181 -17.45 -0.48 12.04
CA LEU A 181 -17.70 -1.07 10.72
C LEU A 181 -17.91 -2.58 10.80
N GLU A 182 -18.86 -3.06 10.03
CA GLU A 182 -19.14 -4.49 9.82
C GLU A 182 -18.87 -4.88 8.35
N ILE A 183 -18.80 -6.18 8.09
CA ILE A 183 -18.57 -6.70 6.72
C ILE A 183 -19.65 -6.20 5.75
N ASN A 184 -20.90 -6.09 6.21
CA ASN A 184 -21.99 -5.60 5.38
C ASN A 184 -21.82 -4.15 4.95
N ASP A 185 -21.21 -3.31 5.78
CA ASP A 185 -20.92 -1.93 5.43
C ASP A 185 -19.93 -1.84 4.27
N LEU A 186 -18.89 -2.69 4.31
CA LEU A 186 -17.91 -2.79 3.21
C LEU A 186 -18.57 -3.27 1.90
N LEU A 187 -19.49 -4.24 1.98
CA LEU A 187 -20.24 -4.72 0.82
C LEU A 187 -21.22 -3.66 0.29
N ASN A 188 -21.69 -2.75 1.15
CA ASN A 188 -22.51 -1.60 0.78
C ASN A 188 -21.68 -0.40 0.26
N GLY A 189 -20.34 -0.54 0.16
CA GLY A 189 -19.46 0.50 -0.37
C GLY A 189 -19.00 1.53 0.67
N VAL A 190 -19.21 1.28 1.98
CA VAL A 190 -18.65 2.16 3.02
C VAL A 190 -17.13 2.03 3.00
N CYS A 191 -16.45 3.16 2.83
CA CYS A 191 -14.98 3.24 2.79
C CYS A 191 -14.50 4.17 3.89
N GLN A 192 -13.67 3.64 4.78
CA GLN A 192 -13.06 4.42 5.85
C GLN A 192 -11.57 4.08 5.93
N PRO A 193 -10.72 4.79 5.16
CA PRO A 193 -9.28 4.54 5.18
C PRO A 193 -8.67 4.99 6.51
N ARG A 194 -7.74 4.21 7.05
CA ARG A 194 -7.00 4.53 8.28
C ARG A 194 -5.97 5.64 8.07
N THR A 195 -5.48 5.77 6.86
CA THR A 195 -4.54 6.81 6.45
C THR A 195 -5.16 7.60 5.29
N PRO A 196 -6.05 8.59 5.57
CA PRO A 196 -6.80 9.32 4.53
C PRO A 196 -5.90 9.94 3.46
N ARG A 197 -4.75 10.49 3.85
CA ARG A 197 -3.78 11.07 2.90
C ARG A 197 -3.15 10.06 1.94
N LEU A 198 -2.99 8.80 2.36
CA LEU A 198 -2.53 7.75 1.46
C LEU A 198 -3.63 7.37 0.45
N ALA A 199 -4.88 7.34 0.90
CA ALA A 199 -6.03 7.09 0.03
C ALA A 199 -6.20 8.21 -1.02
N GLU A 200 -6.10 9.48 -0.60
CA GLU A 200 -6.10 10.65 -1.49
C GLU A 200 -4.99 10.52 -2.54
N LEU A 201 -3.75 10.22 -2.12
CA LEU A 201 -2.62 10.05 -3.01
C LEU A 201 -2.83 8.88 -3.99
N PHE A 202 -3.39 7.76 -3.54
CA PHE A 202 -3.71 6.64 -4.42
C PHE A 202 -4.77 7.02 -5.47
N ALA A 203 -5.78 7.81 -5.09
CA ALA A 203 -6.77 8.35 -6.02
C ALA A 203 -6.14 9.32 -7.02
N ASP A 204 -5.29 10.24 -6.56
CA ASP A 204 -4.58 11.19 -7.42
C ASP A 204 -3.69 10.48 -8.45
N LEU A 205 -3.08 9.36 -8.08
CA LEU A 205 -2.30 8.52 -8.99
C LEU A 205 -3.19 7.58 -9.85
N GLY A 206 -4.51 7.63 -9.72
CA GLY A 206 -5.42 6.74 -10.45
C GLY A 206 -5.31 5.27 -10.03
N LEU A 207 -4.80 5.01 -8.84
CA LEU A 207 -4.66 3.66 -8.29
C LEU A 207 -5.98 3.15 -7.69
N CYS A 208 -6.77 4.03 -7.08
CA CYS A 208 -8.12 3.77 -6.59
C CYS A 208 -9.09 4.90 -6.98
N GLU A 209 -10.37 4.73 -6.72
CA GLU A 209 -11.40 5.72 -7.09
C GLU A 209 -12.02 6.44 -5.87
N ASN A 210 -11.48 6.31 -4.68
CA ASN A 210 -12.03 6.92 -3.42
C ASN A 210 -13.55 6.72 -3.19
N CYS A 211 -14.15 5.70 -3.79
CA CYS A 211 -15.60 5.52 -3.82
C CYS A 211 -16.10 4.26 -3.11
N GLY A 212 -15.24 3.51 -2.40
CA GLY A 212 -15.63 2.26 -1.76
C GLY A 212 -16.05 1.14 -2.72
N THR A 213 -15.76 1.27 -4.01
CA THR A 213 -16.20 0.32 -5.05
C THR A 213 -15.26 -0.87 -5.26
N GLY A 214 -14.07 -0.87 -4.66
CA GLY A 214 -13.04 -1.87 -4.91
C GLY A 214 -13.50 -3.32 -4.62
N ILE A 215 -14.17 -3.54 -3.48
CA ILE A 215 -14.71 -4.86 -3.13
C ILE A 215 -15.79 -5.28 -4.12
N GLN A 216 -16.71 -4.38 -4.49
CA GLN A 216 -17.77 -4.68 -5.46
C GLN A 216 -17.16 -5.07 -6.82
N ARG A 217 -16.15 -4.35 -7.31
CA ARG A 217 -15.43 -4.69 -8.55
C ARG A 217 -14.81 -6.07 -8.52
N ILE A 218 -14.23 -6.46 -7.35
CA ILE A 218 -13.71 -7.81 -7.17
C ILE A 218 -14.83 -8.83 -7.32
N MET A 219 -15.98 -8.64 -6.65
CA MET A 219 -17.12 -9.55 -6.72
C MET A 219 -17.70 -9.64 -8.13
N ASP A 220 -17.90 -8.49 -8.81
CA ASP A 220 -18.42 -8.42 -10.17
C ASP A 220 -17.52 -9.13 -11.18
N ALA A 221 -16.20 -9.06 -10.99
CA ALA A 221 -15.25 -9.76 -11.85
C ALA A 221 -15.36 -11.30 -11.79
N TYR A 222 -16.02 -11.82 -10.75
CA TYR A 222 -16.31 -13.25 -10.60
C TYR A 222 -17.78 -13.62 -10.87
N ALA A 223 -18.62 -12.68 -11.33
CA ALA A 223 -20.06 -12.91 -11.49
C ALA A 223 -20.41 -14.08 -12.43
N GLN A 224 -19.50 -14.44 -13.36
CA GLN A 224 -19.69 -15.55 -14.30
C GLN A 224 -18.97 -16.84 -13.86
N SER A 225 -18.33 -16.84 -12.69
CA SER A 225 -17.60 -18.00 -12.17
C SER A 225 -18.45 -18.81 -11.19
N ALA A 226 -18.27 -20.14 -11.19
CA ALA A 226 -18.91 -21.03 -10.21
C ALA A 226 -18.32 -20.86 -8.78
N VAL A 227 -17.20 -20.16 -8.63
CA VAL A 227 -16.58 -19.83 -7.35
C VAL A 227 -16.54 -18.33 -7.13
N SER A 228 -16.59 -17.90 -5.88
CA SER A 228 -16.62 -16.48 -5.50
C SER A 228 -15.43 -16.11 -4.63
N PRO A 229 -14.94 -14.86 -4.69
CA PRO A 229 -13.99 -14.32 -3.74
C PRO A 229 -14.53 -14.36 -2.31
N GLN A 230 -13.63 -14.41 -1.33
CA GLN A 230 -14.00 -14.39 0.08
C GLN A 230 -13.25 -13.27 0.79
N LEU A 231 -13.99 -12.46 1.52
CA LEU A 231 -13.43 -11.51 2.48
C LEU A 231 -13.43 -12.16 3.87
N ARG A 232 -12.25 -12.38 4.42
CA ARG A 232 -12.07 -12.93 5.77
C ARG A 232 -11.60 -11.82 6.69
N VAL A 233 -12.41 -11.51 7.68
CA VAL A 233 -12.15 -10.44 8.64
C VAL A 233 -11.84 -11.05 10.00
N GLY A 234 -10.69 -10.69 10.54
CA GLY A 234 -10.27 -10.98 11.90
C GLY A 234 -10.07 -9.68 12.70
N PRO A 235 -9.82 -9.79 14.00
CA PRO A 235 -9.64 -8.62 14.86
C PRO A 235 -8.39 -7.78 14.49
N THR A 236 -7.38 -8.42 13.91
CA THR A 236 -6.08 -7.77 13.58
C THR A 236 -5.65 -7.94 12.13
N SER A 237 -6.51 -8.47 11.28
CA SER A 237 -6.21 -8.65 9.86
C SER A 237 -7.46 -8.79 9.02
N VAL A 238 -7.35 -8.37 7.76
CA VAL A 238 -8.33 -8.60 6.71
C VAL A 238 -7.66 -9.35 5.58
N ALA A 239 -8.27 -10.42 5.08
CA ALA A 239 -7.75 -11.18 3.95
C ALA A 239 -8.78 -11.22 2.81
N MET A 240 -8.35 -10.84 1.62
CA MET A 240 -9.06 -11.11 0.37
C MET A 240 -8.53 -12.42 -0.22
N VAL A 241 -9.43 -13.38 -0.38
CA VAL A 241 -9.14 -14.69 -0.98
C VAL A 241 -9.76 -14.73 -2.37
N LEU A 242 -8.91 -14.88 -3.36
CA LEU A 242 -9.29 -14.96 -4.77
C LEU A 242 -9.07 -16.42 -5.23
N PRO A 243 -10.12 -17.22 -5.44
CA PRO A 243 -10.00 -18.54 -6.04
C PRO A 243 -9.69 -18.42 -7.53
N ILE A 244 -9.08 -19.44 -8.13
CA ILE A 244 -9.02 -19.52 -9.59
C ILE A 244 -10.45 -19.72 -10.11
N PRO A 245 -10.96 -18.83 -10.99
CA PRO A 245 -12.30 -18.98 -11.57
C PRO A 245 -12.49 -20.33 -12.26
N VAL A 246 -13.65 -20.91 -12.07
CA VAL A 246 -14.06 -22.16 -12.74
C VAL A 246 -15.30 -21.84 -13.55
N SER A 247 -15.28 -22.19 -14.82
CA SER A 247 -16.42 -22.06 -15.75
C SER A 247 -17.48 -23.13 -15.50
#